data_4df4a88aa1a60c67bf4f17c5ced75eeb
#
_entry.id   4df4a88aa1a60c67bf4f17c5ced75eeb
#
_cell.length_a   1.000
_cell.length_b   1.000
_cell.length_c   1.000
_cell.angle_alpha   90.00
_cell.angle_beta   90.00
_cell.angle_gamma   90.00
#
_symmetry.space_group_name_H-M   'P 1'
#
loop_
_entity.id
_entity.type
_entity.pdbx_description
1 polymer ?
#
loop_
_entity_poly.entity_id
_entity_poly.type
_entity_poly.pdbx_seq_one_letter_code
_entity_poly.pdbx_strand_id
1 'polypeptide(L)'
;MKTLYVMDPLEQINVAGDSTYMLMLEGCRRGGEVAWCTPLDLFAVSGRCHARCSTVQVREDAPFFESQDPTDRSLDDFDVVWLRKDPPFDIDYVFSTYMLDLVGEDTLVLNHPASIRDANEKMVALRFP
;
A
#
# COMPACT_ATOMS: atom_id res chain seq x y z
N MET A 1 6.98 12.85 -6.47
CA MET A 1 6.74 11.39 -6.41
C MET A 1 5.36 11.14 -5.84
N LYS A 2 4.56 10.33 -6.50
CA LYS A 2 3.20 9.94 -6.07
C LYS A 2 3.26 8.52 -5.52
N THR A 3 2.82 8.34 -4.30
CA THR A 3 2.94 7.06 -3.59
C THR A 3 1.57 6.63 -3.05
N LEU A 4 1.18 5.39 -3.31
CA LEU A 4 -0.02 4.78 -2.74
C LEU A 4 0.40 3.72 -1.71
N TYR A 5 -0.26 3.73 -0.56
CA TYR A 5 -0.15 2.69 0.47
C TYR A 5 -1.44 1.87 0.51
N VAL A 6 -1.34 0.59 0.16
CA VAL A 6 -2.40 -0.41 0.34
C VAL A 6 -2.15 -1.05 1.71
N MET A 7 -2.97 -0.71 2.69
CA MET A 7 -2.68 -0.94 4.10
C MET A 7 -3.96 -1.12 4.94
N ASP A 8 -3.81 -1.37 6.22
CA ASP A 8 -4.92 -1.34 7.17
C ASP A 8 -5.41 0.12 7.38
N PRO A 9 -6.64 0.31 7.89
CA PRO A 9 -7.17 1.66 8.13
C PRO A 9 -6.24 2.54 8.95
N LEU A 10 -6.16 3.85 8.61
CA LEU A 10 -5.28 4.81 9.29
C LEU A 10 -5.48 4.86 10.81
N GLU A 11 -6.70 4.61 11.26
CA GLU A 11 -7.08 4.60 12.68
C GLU A 11 -6.41 3.47 13.47
N GLN A 12 -5.91 2.45 12.79
CA GLN A 12 -5.21 1.31 13.39
C GLN A 12 -3.70 1.53 13.52
N ILE A 13 -3.16 2.59 12.91
CA ILE A 13 -1.73 2.88 12.97
C ILE A 13 -1.33 3.34 14.38
N ASN A 14 -0.32 2.67 14.94
CA ASN A 14 0.38 3.13 16.13
C ASN A 14 1.52 4.08 15.73
N VAL A 15 1.27 5.39 15.72
CA VAL A 15 2.25 6.41 15.30
C VAL A 15 3.58 6.36 16.05
N ALA A 16 3.60 5.79 17.27
CA ALA A 16 4.81 5.72 18.09
C ALA A 16 5.82 4.66 17.61
N GLY A 17 5.40 3.69 16.78
CA GLY A 17 6.27 2.58 16.39
C GLY A 17 6.01 2.00 15.00
N ASP A 18 5.11 2.59 14.22
CA ASP A 18 4.75 2.07 12.90
C ASP A 18 5.67 2.61 11.80
N SER A 19 6.35 1.70 11.10
CA SER A 19 7.24 2.07 9.98
C SER A 19 6.48 2.63 8.78
N THR A 20 5.21 2.23 8.56
CA THR A 20 4.38 2.77 7.49
C THR A 20 4.09 4.25 7.72
N TYR A 21 3.75 4.63 8.97
CA TYR A 21 3.62 6.04 9.35
C TYR A 21 4.88 6.85 9.02
N MET A 22 6.06 6.34 9.37
CA MET A 22 7.33 7.03 9.10
C MET A 22 7.61 7.19 7.61
N LEU A 23 7.30 6.17 6.80
CA LEU A 23 7.43 6.25 5.34
C LEU A 23 6.49 7.29 4.73
N MET A 24 5.23 7.31 5.16
CA MET A 24 4.23 8.28 4.71
C MET A 24 4.63 9.72 5.11
N LEU A 25 5.05 9.91 6.36
CA LEU A 25 5.52 11.20 6.88
C LEU A 25 6.69 11.74 6.06
N GLU A 26 7.69 10.89 5.77
CA GLU A 26 8.85 11.28 4.96
C GLU A 26 8.45 11.59 3.52
N GLY A 27 7.50 10.84 2.94
CA GLY A 27 6.92 11.14 1.64
C GLY A 27 6.32 12.54 1.57
N CYS A 28 5.52 12.93 2.57
CA CYS A 28 4.95 14.27 2.69
C CYS A 28 6.02 15.34 2.89
N ARG A 29 7.04 15.10 3.75
CA ARG A 29 8.14 16.04 4.00
C ARG A 29 8.95 16.36 2.74
N ARG A 30 9.09 15.40 1.84
CA ARG A 30 9.77 15.58 0.54
C ARG A 30 8.88 16.23 -0.52
N GLY A 31 7.68 16.68 -0.15
CA GLY A 31 6.73 17.28 -1.09
C GLY A 31 6.11 16.30 -2.06
N GLY A 32 6.14 15.00 -1.74
CA GLY A 32 5.45 13.96 -2.50
C GLY A 32 3.94 13.96 -2.23
N GLU A 33 3.18 13.44 -3.18
CA GLU A 33 1.79 13.09 -2.97
C GLU A 33 1.71 11.72 -2.31
N VAL A 34 1.06 11.64 -1.16
CA VAL A 34 0.83 10.40 -0.41
C VAL A 34 -0.65 10.09 -0.42
N ALA A 35 -1.00 8.88 -0.86
CA ALA A 35 -2.36 8.36 -0.84
C ALA A 35 -2.41 7.00 -0.12
N TRP A 36 -3.60 6.62 0.33
CA TRP A 36 -3.82 5.34 0.97
C TRP A 36 -5.17 4.73 0.60
N CYS A 37 -5.27 3.43 0.70
CA CYS A 37 -6.50 2.66 0.61
C CYS A 37 -6.34 1.34 1.37
N THR A 38 -7.44 0.64 1.60
CA THR A 38 -7.39 -0.74 2.10
C THR A 38 -7.34 -1.74 0.95
N PRO A 39 -6.94 -3.00 1.17
CA PRO A 39 -7.02 -4.04 0.15
C PRO A 39 -8.41 -4.23 -0.46
N LEU A 40 -9.47 -3.96 0.30
CA LEU A 40 -10.86 -4.08 -0.15
C LEU A 40 -11.29 -2.95 -1.09
N ASP A 41 -10.51 -1.88 -1.17
CA ASP A 41 -10.75 -0.75 -2.08
C ASP A 41 -10.16 -0.98 -3.48
N LEU A 42 -9.42 -2.09 -3.67
CA LEU A 42 -8.85 -2.45 -4.97
C LEU A 42 -9.92 -3.04 -5.90
N PHE A 43 -9.91 -2.62 -7.15
CA PHE A 43 -10.80 -3.17 -8.19
C PHE A 43 -10.14 -3.14 -9.56
N ALA A 44 -10.67 -3.93 -10.50
CA ALA A 44 -10.14 -4.01 -11.86
C ALA A 44 -11.07 -3.30 -12.86
N VAL A 45 -10.48 -2.50 -13.73
CA VAL A 45 -11.15 -1.90 -14.90
C VAL A 45 -10.32 -2.20 -16.13
N SER A 46 -10.94 -2.86 -17.12
CA SER A 46 -10.29 -3.20 -18.39
C SER A 46 -8.92 -3.87 -18.23
N GLY A 47 -8.77 -4.76 -17.24
CA GLY A 47 -7.53 -5.49 -16.99
C GLY A 47 -6.43 -4.68 -16.29
N ARG A 48 -6.74 -3.51 -15.73
CA ARG A 48 -5.84 -2.66 -14.95
C ARG A 48 -6.34 -2.52 -13.52
N CYS A 49 -5.41 -2.45 -12.57
CA CYS A 49 -5.74 -2.22 -11.17
C CYS A 49 -6.08 -0.77 -10.89
N HIS A 50 -7.18 -0.55 -10.20
CA HIS A 50 -7.64 0.73 -9.69
C HIS A 50 -7.88 0.62 -8.19
N ALA A 51 -7.92 1.75 -7.51
CA ALA A 51 -8.30 1.83 -6.11
C ALA A 51 -9.19 3.04 -5.84
N ARG A 52 -10.14 2.86 -4.92
CA ARG A 52 -10.81 3.96 -4.26
C ARG A 52 -9.92 4.45 -3.12
N CYS A 53 -9.14 5.49 -3.35
CA CYS A 53 -8.09 5.94 -2.44
C CYS A 53 -8.23 7.41 -2.06
N SER A 54 -7.68 7.75 -0.91
CA SER A 54 -7.66 9.11 -0.37
C SER A 54 -6.25 9.66 -0.34
N THR A 55 -6.06 10.89 -0.82
CA THR A 55 -4.83 11.63 -0.56
C THR A 55 -4.79 12.01 0.91
N VAL A 56 -3.64 11.90 1.54
CA VAL A 56 -3.47 12.17 2.97
C VAL A 56 -2.25 13.06 3.21
N GLN A 57 -2.42 14.03 4.09
CA GLN A 57 -1.33 14.79 4.68
C GLN A 57 -0.96 14.16 6.01
N VAL A 58 0.30 13.75 6.17
CA VAL A 58 0.82 13.16 7.39
C VAL A 58 1.67 14.17 8.14
N ARG A 59 1.52 14.26 9.47
CA ARG A 59 2.18 15.24 10.34
C ARG A 59 2.81 14.56 11.57
N GLU A 60 3.77 15.22 12.17
CA GLU A 60 4.42 14.76 13.42
C GLU A 60 3.56 14.97 14.65
N ASP A 61 2.66 15.96 14.62
CA ASP A 61 1.77 16.34 15.70
C ASP A 61 0.32 16.06 15.36
N ALA A 62 -0.51 15.87 16.39
CA ALA A 62 -1.94 15.65 16.19
C ALA A 62 -2.64 16.89 15.58
N PRO A 63 -3.58 16.70 14.64
CA PRO A 63 -3.96 15.41 14.05
C PRO A 63 -2.87 14.88 13.12
N PHE A 64 -2.41 13.65 13.37
CA PHE A 64 -1.32 13.02 12.61
C PHE A 64 -1.66 12.78 11.13
N PHE A 65 -2.93 12.58 10.83
CA PHE A 65 -3.44 12.35 9.49
C PHE A 65 -4.59 13.31 9.17
N GLU A 66 -4.52 13.89 7.97
CA GLU A 66 -5.60 14.68 7.40
C GLU A 66 -5.89 14.13 6.00
N SER A 67 -6.94 13.30 5.90
CA SER A 67 -7.33 12.58 4.69
C SER A 67 -8.41 13.33 3.93
N GLN A 68 -8.28 13.37 2.61
CA GLN A 68 -9.30 13.90 1.70
C GLN A 68 -10.36 12.83 1.41
N ASP A 69 -11.48 13.25 0.81
CA ASP A 69 -12.51 12.33 0.34
C ASP A 69 -11.92 11.35 -0.69
N PRO A 70 -12.32 10.06 -0.63
CA PRO A 70 -11.79 9.05 -1.52
C PRO A 70 -12.24 9.25 -2.96
N THR A 71 -11.34 9.02 -3.90
CA THR A 71 -11.58 9.05 -5.34
C THR A 71 -11.08 7.79 -6.01
N ASP A 72 -11.69 7.41 -7.13
CA ASP A 72 -11.26 6.25 -7.90
C ASP A 72 -10.09 6.65 -8.81
N ARG A 73 -8.97 5.93 -8.69
CA ARG A 73 -7.73 6.21 -9.42
C ARG A 73 -7.13 4.92 -9.99
N SER A 74 -6.49 5.02 -11.16
CA SER A 74 -5.63 3.95 -11.64
C SER A 74 -4.37 3.85 -10.77
N LEU A 75 -3.91 2.64 -10.47
CA LEU A 75 -2.63 2.46 -9.79
C LEU A 75 -1.46 2.85 -10.69
N ASP A 76 -1.65 2.86 -12.02
CA ASP A 76 -0.65 3.32 -12.97
C ASP A 76 -0.39 4.85 -12.90
N ASP A 77 -1.24 5.61 -12.15
CA ASP A 77 -1.02 7.04 -11.90
C ASP A 77 0.02 7.32 -10.79
N PHE A 78 0.48 6.27 -10.09
CA PHE A 78 1.45 6.36 -9.00
C PHE A 78 2.84 5.91 -9.46
N ASP A 79 3.87 6.52 -8.88
CA ASP A 79 5.27 6.10 -9.10
C ASP A 79 5.58 4.83 -8.30
N VAL A 80 5.01 4.74 -7.08
CA VAL A 80 5.21 3.60 -6.17
C VAL A 80 3.91 3.20 -5.49
N VAL A 81 3.63 1.91 -5.46
CA VAL A 81 2.55 1.30 -4.68
C VAL A 81 3.15 0.39 -3.62
N TRP A 82 2.89 0.67 -2.34
CA TRP A 82 3.32 -0.15 -1.21
C TRP A 82 2.19 -1.06 -0.75
N LEU A 83 2.44 -2.36 -0.68
CA LEU A 83 1.56 -3.28 0.05
C LEU A 83 2.08 -3.40 1.49
N ARG A 84 1.37 -2.74 2.40
CA ARG A 84 1.71 -2.62 3.83
C ARG A 84 0.59 -3.14 4.73
N LYS A 85 -0.12 -4.16 4.25
CA LYS A 85 -1.15 -4.85 5.01
C LYS A 85 -0.51 -5.74 6.08
N ASP A 86 -0.95 -5.62 7.32
CA ASP A 86 -0.53 -6.50 8.41
C ASP A 86 -1.17 -7.90 8.28
N PRO A 87 -0.58 -8.93 8.90
CA PRO A 87 -1.20 -10.26 8.99
C PRO A 87 -2.64 -10.19 9.53
N PRO A 88 -3.50 -11.18 9.23
CA PRO A 88 -3.17 -12.50 8.72
C PRO A 88 -2.92 -12.53 7.21
N PHE A 89 -2.06 -13.45 6.76
CA PHE A 89 -1.89 -13.78 5.35
C PHE A 89 -2.96 -14.82 4.97
N ASP A 90 -4.15 -14.33 4.69
CA ASP A 90 -5.35 -15.09 4.34
C ASP A 90 -5.66 -14.98 2.84
N ILE A 91 -6.81 -15.52 2.43
CA ILE A 91 -7.22 -15.52 1.03
C ILE A 91 -7.43 -14.10 0.50
N ASP A 92 -7.94 -13.18 1.31
CA ASP A 92 -8.16 -11.79 0.91
C ASP A 92 -6.83 -11.06 0.67
N TYR A 93 -5.83 -11.36 1.51
CA TYR A 93 -4.46 -10.88 1.29
C TYR A 93 -3.91 -11.39 -0.06
N VAL A 94 -4.09 -12.69 -0.34
CA VAL A 94 -3.65 -13.30 -1.61
C VAL A 94 -4.36 -12.64 -2.80
N PHE A 95 -5.67 -12.42 -2.73
CA PHE A 95 -6.40 -11.74 -3.81
C PHE A 95 -5.92 -10.31 -4.02
N SER A 96 -5.58 -9.58 -2.97
CA SER A 96 -4.99 -8.24 -3.13
C SER A 96 -3.67 -8.28 -3.91
N THR A 97 -2.85 -9.32 -3.72
CA THR A 97 -1.62 -9.49 -4.51
C THR A 97 -1.90 -9.77 -6.00
N TYR A 98 -2.95 -10.53 -6.32
CA TYR A 98 -3.38 -10.73 -7.72
C TYR A 98 -3.90 -9.45 -8.36
N MET A 99 -4.60 -8.61 -7.60
CA MET A 99 -5.00 -7.29 -8.09
C MET A 99 -3.78 -6.42 -8.41
N LEU A 100 -2.74 -6.46 -7.57
CA LEU A 100 -1.51 -5.71 -7.78
C LEU A 100 -0.66 -6.24 -8.96
N ASP A 101 -0.83 -7.50 -9.38
CA ASP A 101 -0.22 -8.00 -10.62
C ASP A 101 -0.77 -7.30 -11.89
N LEU A 102 -1.90 -6.61 -11.80
CA LEU A 102 -2.52 -5.86 -12.91
C LEU A 102 -1.98 -4.42 -13.03
N VAL A 103 -1.07 -4.02 -12.18
CA VAL A 103 -0.40 -2.71 -12.24
C VAL A 103 0.61 -2.70 -13.38
N GLY A 104 0.69 -1.58 -14.09
CA GLY A 104 1.60 -1.43 -15.22
C GLY A 104 3.08 -1.40 -14.81
N GLU A 105 3.96 -1.71 -15.77
CA GLU A 105 5.42 -1.85 -15.53
C GLU A 105 6.11 -0.54 -15.14
N ASP A 106 5.50 0.61 -15.43
CA ASP A 106 6.05 1.93 -15.09
C ASP A 106 5.84 2.30 -13.60
N THR A 107 4.99 1.54 -12.89
CA THR A 107 4.73 1.72 -11.46
C THR A 107 5.45 0.64 -10.65
N LEU A 108 6.28 1.07 -9.70
CA LEU A 108 6.97 0.14 -8.81
C LEU A 108 6.03 -0.38 -7.72
N VAL A 109 5.76 -1.68 -7.68
CA VAL A 109 4.99 -2.33 -6.60
C VAL A 109 5.93 -2.96 -5.59
N LEU A 110 5.87 -2.55 -4.33
CA LEU A 110 6.66 -3.03 -3.20
C LEU A 110 5.75 -3.60 -2.08
N ASN A 111 6.01 -4.80 -1.57
CA ASN A 111 6.90 -5.82 -2.12
C ASN A 111 6.26 -6.44 -3.36
N HIS A 112 7.08 -7.05 -4.23
CA HIS A 112 6.59 -7.65 -5.46
C HIS A 112 5.51 -8.71 -5.19
N PRO A 113 4.31 -8.63 -5.81
CA PRO A 113 3.15 -9.45 -5.44
C PRO A 113 3.40 -10.97 -5.54
N ALA A 114 4.03 -11.44 -6.62
CA ALA A 114 4.37 -12.85 -6.76
C ALA A 114 5.36 -13.31 -5.68
N SER A 115 6.33 -12.48 -5.30
CA SER A 115 7.29 -12.81 -4.24
C SER A 115 6.62 -12.96 -2.88
N ILE A 116 5.59 -12.17 -2.59
CA ILE A 116 4.80 -12.30 -1.37
C ILE A 116 4.08 -13.66 -1.33
N ARG A 117 3.48 -14.08 -2.44
CA ARG A 117 2.80 -15.39 -2.53
C ARG A 117 3.77 -16.57 -2.41
N ASP A 118 4.95 -16.46 -3.05
CA ASP A 118 5.90 -17.58 -3.16
C ASP A 118 6.82 -17.69 -1.95
N ALA A 119 7.11 -16.61 -1.25
CA ALA A 119 8.03 -16.57 -0.13
C ALA A 119 7.28 -16.49 1.21
N ASN A 120 6.66 -17.60 1.63
CA ASN A 120 6.14 -17.69 2.99
C ASN A 120 7.28 -17.44 3.99
N GLU A 121 7.14 -16.46 4.87
CA GLU A 121 8.18 -16.00 5.80
C GLU A 121 8.77 -17.10 6.68
N LYS A 122 7.96 -18.11 7.03
CA LYS A 122 8.37 -19.22 7.91
C LYS A 122 9.01 -20.36 7.12
N MET A 123 8.50 -20.62 5.92
CA MET A 123 8.97 -21.73 5.10
C MET A 123 10.17 -21.37 4.22
N VAL A 124 10.27 -20.10 3.78
CA VAL A 124 11.39 -19.64 2.94
C VAL A 124 12.73 -19.76 3.68
N ALA A 125 12.72 -19.59 5.00
CA ALA A 125 13.92 -19.74 5.83
C ALA A 125 14.56 -21.14 5.71
N LEU A 126 13.77 -22.18 5.42
CA LEU A 126 14.27 -23.55 5.24
C LEU A 126 15.11 -23.73 3.95
N ARG A 127 15.11 -22.76 3.05
CA ARG A 127 15.95 -22.76 1.84
C ARG A 127 17.39 -22.32 2.12
N PHE A 128 17.65 -21.79 3.32
CA PHE A 128 18.95 -21.29 3.73
C PHE A 128 19.46 -22.16 4.88
N PRO A 129 20.53 -22.94 4.70
CA PRO A 129 21.12 -23.80 5.74
C PRO A 129 21.75 -23.00 6.88
#